data_971385350b196130999079a4f4c2dea5
#
_entry.id   971385350b196130999079a4f4c2dea5
#
_cell.length_a   1.000
_cell.length_b   1.000
_cell.length_c   1.000
_cell.angle_alpha   90.00
_cell.angle_beta   90.00
_cell.angle_gamma   90.00
#
_symmetry.space_group_name_H-M   'P 1'
#
loop_
_entity.id
_entity.type
_entity.pdbx_description
1 polymer ?
#
loop_
_entity_poly.entity_id
_entity_poly.type
_entity_poly.pdbx_seq_one_letter_code
_entity_poly.pdbx_strand_id
1 'polypeptide(L)'
;MPKRNINTDEVDLFKIFLRIWNNKSKVIIITGITVIVLFTQNLLNKTYFKASTNIKPISIFDESKYDTFNIFLNQYNRYFDQKTKLDNENIDENTNENSIYFENKINIETINQSYLIDIFLDRIRDGRVAIKIIKDLNLVERSNFKNQQDYENAVLKLASSIKLIPPIEDKNKSLNKFGNWSIEFQTRNIEEWNNFLINFDKHLNKIIQLYLRQIITNLILNEKELTKFKVEDIDQKILNSFNNYKNQIKNRIAFLKEQALIARELDIAKNKLEGQQFVTSGSSAEITMWNAKFPYYMRGYLMIEKEIDLIQNRKDIEPFIVEIETLNEEKNELINDKKIDRLEKLVYQTPIFTEDEFLAAKIDYISTNYSSNKLSNHILILLSTFIGLIFGIIYVLAEGLLRPNRLTNK
;
A
#
# COMPACT_ATOMS: atom_id res chain seq x y z
N MET A 1 54.73 39.48 68.18
CA MET A 1 54.19 38.68 67.03
C MET A 1 53.15 37.74 67.60
N PRO A 2 51.88 37.89 67.32
CA PRO A 2 50.83 36.97 67.81
C PRO A 2 50.83 35.70 66.96
N LYS A 3 50.90 34.56 67.62
CA LYS A 3 50.76 33.25 67.03
C LYS A 3 49.32 33.11 66.48
N ARG A 4 49.17 33.01 65.13
CA ARG A 4 47.95 32.60 64.47
C ARG A 4 47.66 31.13 64.81
N ASN A 5 46.66 30.90 65.68
CA ASN A 5 46.04 29.59 65.82
C ASN A 5 45.28 29.29 64.50
N ILE A 6 45.89 28.45 63.70
CA ILE A 6 45.19 27.81 62.55
C ILE A 6 44.33 26.70 63.19
N ASN A 7 43.03 27.00 63.43
CA ASN A 7 42.06 25.97 63.70
C ASN A 7 41.90 25.20 62.36
N THR A 8 42.67 24.15 62.21
CA THR A 8 42.36 23.12 61.20
C THR A 8 41.12 22.36 61.71
N ASP A 9 39.96 22.68 61.17
CA ASP A 9 38.78 21.83 61.30
C ASP A 9 39.03 20.50 60.51
N GLU A 10 40.01 19.72 60.95
CA GLU A 10 40.20 18.36 60.49
C GLU A 10 39.05 17.53 61.03
N VAL A 11 38.18 17.12 60.15
CA VAL A 11 37.10 16.20 60.48
C VAL A 11 37.71 14.86 60.86
N ASP A 12 37.78 14.63 62.17
CA ASP A 12 38.35 13.40 62.74
C ASP A 12 37.42 12.20 62.40
N LEU A 13 37.73 11.56 61.28
CA LEU A 13 36.97 10.40 60.75
C LEU A 13 36.85 9.26 61.78
N PHE A 14 37.86 9.12 62.67
CA PHE A 14 37.85 8.12 63.72
C PHE A 14 36.79 8.43 64.79
N LYS A 15 36.62 9.71 65.18
CA LYS A 15 35.53 10.12 66.07
C LYS A 15 34.12 9.87 65.46
N ILE A 16 33.98 10.10 64.15
CA ILE A 16 32.75 9.81 63.46
C ILE A 16 32.47 8.31 63.51
N PHE A 17 33.43 7.47 63.19
CA PHE A 17 33.31 6.02 63.26
C PHE A 17 32.94 5.51 64.63
N LEU A 18 33.64 5.95 65.69
CA LEU A 18 33.35 5.60 67.10
C LEU A 18 31.93 6.03 67.49
N ARG A 19 31.46 7.17 67.05
CA ARG A 19 30.12 7.67 67.33
C ARG A 19 29.02 6.77 66.67
N ILE A 20 29.24 6.38 65.44
CA ILE A 20 28.33 5.41 64.71
C ILE A 20 28.34 4.06 65.43
N TRP A 21 29.54 3.59 65.80
CA TRP A 21 29.73 2.30 66.52
C TRP A 21 29.02 2.26 67.85
N ASN A 22 29.15 3.31 68.66
CA ASN A 22 28.49 3.44 69.98
C ASN A 22 26.96 3.56 69.88
N ASN A 23 26.41 4.01 68.68
CA ASN A 23 24.97 4.13 68.40
C ASN A 23 24.48 3.10 67.39
N LYS A 24 25.20 2.00 67.22
CA LYS A 24 24.85 0.94 66.26
C LYS A 24 23.38 0.42 66.36
N SER A 25 22.82 0.34 67.58
CA SER A 25 21.46 -0.05 67.82
C SER A 25 20.46 0.91 67.15
N LYS A 26 20.69 2.22 67.16
CA LYS A 26 19.83 3.20 66.47
C LYS A 26 19.92 3.04 64.96
N VAL A 27 21.15 2.83 64.43
CA VAL A 27 21.33 2.57 63.00
C VAL A 27 20.56 1.31 62.57
N ILE A 28 20.69 0.22 63.34
CA ILE A 28 19.98 -1.05 63.04
C ILE A 28 18.47 -0.86 63.11
N ILE A 29 17.96 -0.14 64.10
CA ILE A 29 16.48 0.09 64.26
C ILE A 29 15.99 0.92 63.05
N ILE A 30 16.67 1.98 62.69
CA ILE A 30 16.25 2.81 61.53
C ILE A 30 16.33 2.02 60.23
N THR A 31 17.38 1.22 60.02
CA THR A 31 17.52 0.33 58.90
C THR A 31 16.35 -0.69 58.85
N GLY A 32 16.04 -1.30 60.00
CA GLY A 32 14.90 -2.23 60.07
C GLY A 32 13.53 -1.60 59.73
N ILE A 33 13.29 -0.39 60.26
CA ILE A 33 12.06 0.36 59.93
C ILE A 33 12.02 0.68 58.43
N THR A 34 13.14 1.14 57.84
CA THR A 34 13.22 1.45 56.41
C THR A 34 12.94 0.23 55.54
N VAL A 35 13.48 -0.95 55.89
CA VAL A 35 13.23 -2.21 55.20
C VAL A 35 11.74 -2.57 55.29
N ILE A 36 11.14 -2.47 56.48
CA ILE A 36 9.70 -2.79 56.64
C ILE A 36 8.84 -1.83 55.83
N VAL A 37 9.11 -0.55 55.82
CA VAL A 37 8.33 0.45 55.09
C VAL A 37 8.40 0.20 53.56
N LEU A 38 9.61 0.02 53.02
CA LEU A 38 9.80 -0.21 51.60
C LEU A 38 9.24 -1.57 51.15
N PHE A 39 9.35 -2.59 52.01
CA PHE A 39 8.76 -3.90 51.74
C PHE A 39 7.22 -3.86 51.73
N THR A 40 6.59 -3.20 52.70
CA THR A 40 5.15 -2.99 52.76
C THR A 40 4.65 -2.17 51.59
N GLN A 41 5.37 -1.14 51.21
CA GLN A 41 5.04 -0.34 50.02
C GLN A 41 5.08 -1.18 48.74
N ASN A 42 6.08 -2.05 48.57
CA ASN A 42 6.18 -2.96 47.43
C ASN A 42 5.05 -4.02 47.41
N LEU A 43 4.61 -4.50 48.57
CA LEU A 43 3.49 -5.43 48.69
C LEU A 43 2.15 -4.75 48.31
N LEU A 44 1.94 -3.50 48.74
CA LEU A 44 0.71 -2.75 48.44
C LEU A 44 0.64 -2.26 47.00
N ASN A 45 1.77 -2.09 46.33
CA ASN A 45 1.80 -1.70 44.93
C ASN A 45 1.23 -2.80 44.06
N LYS A 46 0.27 -2.43 43.20
CA LYS A 46 -0.31 -3.36 42.21
C LYS A 46 0.75 -3.83 41.22
N THR A 47 0.80 -5.13 40.99
CA THR A 47 1.70 -5.73 40.00
C THR A 47 1.19 -5.43 38.60
N TYR A 48 2.06 -4.94 37.76
CA TYR A 48 1.86 -4.79 36.31
C TYR A 48 2.88 -5.64 35.59
N PHE A 49 2.46 -6.24 34.50
CA PHE A 49 3.33 -6.97 33.60
C PHE A 49 3.49 -6.17 32.31
N LYS A 50 4.71 -5.90 31.92
CA LYS A 50 5.01 -5.44 30.58
C LYS A 50 5.05 -6.67 29.67
N ALA A 51 4.04 -6.81 28.81
CA ALA A 51 3.95 -7.86 27.82
C ALA A 51 4.61 -7.35 26.53
N SER A 52 5.43 -8.17 25.91
CA SER A 52 6.03 -7.92 24.60
C SER A 52 5.83 -9.17 23.73
N THR A 53 5.11 -9.00 22.63
CA THR A 53 4.69 -10.09 21.74
C THR A 53 5.19 -9.81 20.33
N ASN A 54 5.90 -10.76 19.72
CA ASN A 54 6.45 -10.63 18.39
C ASN A 54 5.38 -10.81 17.31
N ILE A 55 5.53 -10.05 16.21
CA ILE A 55 4.77 -10.21 14.97
C ILE A 55 5.66 -10.92 13.96
N LYS A 56 5.15 -11.98 13.36
CA LYS A 56 5.86 -12.78 12.35
C LYS A 56 5.17 -12.62 10.99
N PRO A 57 5.92 -12.46 9.90
CA PRO A 57 5.36 -12.57 8.55
C PRO A 57 4.81 -14.00 8.33
N ILE A 58 4.02 -14.17 7.28
CA ILE A 58 3.59 -15.50 6.83
C ILE A 58 4.80 -16.38 6.50
N SER A 59 4.60 -17.68 6.46
CA SER A 59 5.66 -18.61 6.06
C SER A 59 5.97 -18.50 4.55
N ILE A 60 7.17 -18.93 4.14
CA ILE A 60 7.53 -19.03 2.72
C ILE A 60 6.56 -19.99 1.98
N PHE A 61 6.07 -21.02 2.66
CA PHE A 61 5.08 -21.94 2.11
C PHE A 61 3.75 -21.23 1.85
N ASP A 62 3.29 -20.36 2.74
CA ASP A 62 2.06 -19.58 2.52
C ASP A 62 2.25 -18.52 1.43
N GLU A 63 3.43 -17.91 1.34
CA GLU A 63 3.78 -16.99 0.26
C GLU A 63 3.73 -17.68 -1.10
N SER A 64 4.24 -18.92 -1.22
CA SER A 64 4.28 -19.66 -2.49
C SER A 64 2.88 -19.93 -3.08
N LYS A 65 1.82 -19.88 -2.29
CA LYS A 65 0.44 -19.99 -2.76
C LYS A 65 0.02 -18.82 -3.68
N TYR A 66 0.78 -17.72 -3.69
CA TYR A 66 0.58 -16.55 -4.54
C TYR A 66 1.46 -16.53 -5.80
N ASP A 67 2.45 -17.43 -5.93
CA ASP A 67 3.46 -17.36 -6.96
C ASP A 67 2.88 -17.33 -8.38
N THR A 68 1.92 -18.22 -8.67
CA THR A 68 1.30 -18.28 -10.01
C THR A 68 0.56 -16.99 -10.34
N PHE A 69 -0.18 -16.44 -9.38
CA PHE A 69 -0.84 -15.15 -9.54
C PHE A 69 0.18 -14.01 -9.73
N ASN A 70 1.21 -13.96 -8.90
CA ASN A 70 2.25 -12.93 -8.96
C ASN A 70 3.03 -12.95 -10.28
N ILE A 71 3.39 -14.15 -10.79
CA ILE A 71 4.05 -14.31 -12.08
C ILE A 71 3.18 -13.75 -13.20
N PHE A 72 1.89 -14.11 -13.21
CA PHE A 72 0.96 -13.66 -14.24
C PHE A 72 0.71 -12.14 -14.13
N LEU A 73 0.55 -11.61 -12.94
CA LEU A 73 0.39 -10.17 -12.68
C LEU A 73 1.60 -9.38 -13.20
N ASN A 74 2.82 -9.86 -12.95
CA ASN A 74 4.04 -9.24 -13.43
C ASN A 74 4.14 -9.29 -14.97
N GLN A 75 3.73 -10.39 -15.60
CA GLN A 75 3.70 -10.50 -17.07
C GLN A 75 2.67 -9.54 -17.66
N TYR A 76 1.49 -9.44 -17.04
CA TYR A 76 0.44 -8.50 -17.42
C TYR A 76 0.95 -7.06 -17.37
N ASN A 77 1.53 -6.64 -16.26
CA ASN A 77 2.06 -5.28 -16.08
C ASN A 77 3.20 -4.95 -17.07
N ARG A 78 4.11 -5.89 -17.36
CA ARG A 78 5.18 -5.71 -18.35
C ARG A 78 4.64 -5.52 -19.77
N TYR A 79 3.59 -6.22 -20.13
CA TYR A 79 2.94 -6.06 -21.44
C TYR A 79 2.44 -4.63 -21.63
N PHE A 80 1.80 -4.06 -20.62
CA PHE A 80 1.35 -2.66 -20.65
C PHE A 80 2.51 -1.67 -20.73
N ASP A 81 3.57 -1.85 -19.95
CA ASP A 81 4.74 -0.98 -19.99
C ASP A 81 5.43 -0.98 -21.38
N GLN A 82 5.40 -2.09 -22.10
CA GLN A 82 5.94 -2.18 -23.46
C GLN A 82 5.03 -1.52 -24.49
N LYS A 83 3.72 -1.75 -24.39
CA LYS A 83 2.74 -1.17 -25.31
C LYS A 83 2.74 0.35 -25.21
N THR A 84 2.72 0.91 -24.00
CA THR A 84 2.80 2.37 -23.77
C THR A 84 4.05 3.01 -24.39
N LYS A 85 5.18 2.31 -24.35
CA LYS A 85 6.42 2.80 -24.99
C LYS A 85 6.31 2.83 -26.51
N LEU A 86 5.76 1.78 -27.13
CA LEU A 86 5.59 1.70 -28.58
C LEU A 86 4.58 2.74 -29.09
N ASP A 87 3.49 2.94 -28.35
CA ASP A 87 2.49 3.95 -28.70
C ASP A 87 3.06 5.38 -28.60
N ASN A 88 3.89 5.67 -27.61
CA ASN A 88 4.55 6.96 -27.45
C ASN A 88 5.66 7.22 -28.50
N GLU A 89 6.32 6.19 -29.02
CA GLU A 89 7.32 6.31 -30.08
C GLU A 89 6.69 6.55 -31.48
N ASN A 90 5.42 6.17 -31.66
CA ASN A 90 4.67 6.30 -32.92
C ASN A 90 3.75 7.53 -32.98
N ILE A 91 3.75 8.41 -31.98
CA ILE A 91 3.00 9.65 -32.01
C ILE A 91 3.75 10.65 -32.91
N ASP A 92 3.35 10.74 -34.20
CA ASP A 92 3.70 11.85 -35.04
C ASP A 92 3.19 13.16 -34.40
N GLU A 93 4.10 14.17 -34.27
CA GLU A 93 3.82 15.43 -33.58
C GLU A 93 2.64 16.25 -34.16
N ASN A 94 1.98 15.78 -35.23
CA ASN A 94 0.89 16.45 -35.93
C ASN A 94 -0.53 15.90 -35.62
N THR A 95 -0.68 14.86 -34.81
CA THR A 95 -2.01 14.39 -34.42
C THR A 95 -2.37 14.95 -33.04
N ASN A 96 -3.08 16.10 -33.06
CA ASN A 96 -3.79 16.68 -31.91
C ASN A 96 -5.01 15.82 -31.47
N GLU A 97 -4.93 14.53 -31.55
CA GLU A 97 -5.90 13.66 -30.88
C GLU A 97 -5.37 13.35 -29.50
N ASN A 98 -5.88 14.11 -28.52
CA ASN A 98 -5.84 13.75 -27.12
C ASN A 98 -6.55 12.40 -26.94
N SER A 99 -5.89 11.32 -27.32
CA SER A 99 -6.24 10.00 -26.84
C SER A 99 -5.83 9.94 -25.35
N ILE A 100 -6.69 10.49 -24.51
CA ILE A 100 -6.66 10.28 -23.05
C ILE A 100 -7.06 8.81 -22.83
N TYR A 101 -6.27 7.89 -23.34
CA TYR A 101 -6.32 6.53 -22.89
C TYR A 101 -5.52 6.51 -21.59
N PHE A 102 -6.21 6.65 -20.47
CA PHE A 102 -5.68 6.22 -19.18
C PHE A 102 -5.37 4.73 -19.34
N GLU A 103 -4.16 4.41 -19.75
CA GLU A 103 -3.65 3.06 -19.66
C GLU A 103 -3.53 2.74 -18.17
N ASN A 104 -4.59 2.13 -17.64
CA ASN A 104 -4.63 1.71 -16.27
C ASN A 104 -3.79 0.44 -16.13
N LYS A 105 -2.50 0.64 -15.85
CA LYS A 105 -1.68 -0.39 -15.26
C LYS A 105 -2.39 -0.88 -14.00
N ILE A 106 -2.63 -2.17 -13.90
CA ILE A 106 -3.12 -2.76 -12.65
C ILE A 106 -2.03 -2.54 -11.60
N ASN A 107 -2.18 -1.50 -10.80
CA ASN A 107 -1.19 -1.13 -9.79
C ASN A 107 -1.44 -1.93 -8.50
N ILE A 108 -1.43 -3.27 -8.63
CA ILE A 108 -1.38 -4.17 -7.48
C ILE A 108 0.08 -4.57 -7.30
N GLU A 109 0.62 -4.33 -6.10
CA GLU A 109 1.91 -4.88 -5.73
C GLU A 109 1.85 -6.40 -5.67
N THR A 110 2.98 -7.06 -5.95
CA THR A 110 3.08 -8.51 -5.79
C THR A 110 2.78 -8.91 -4.35
N ILE A 111 1.88 -9.88 -4.17
CA ILE A 111 1.49 -10.36 -2.85
C ILE A 111 2.60 -11.24 -2.30
N ASN A 112 3.40 -10.68 -1.42
CA ASN A 112 4.54 -11.34 -0.76
C ASN A 112 4.56 -11.04 0.74
N GLN A 113 5.48 -11.65 1.47
CA GLN A 113 5.63 -11.46 2.92
C GLN A 113 5.77 -9.99 3.30
N SER A 114 6.54 -9.20 2.53
CA SER A 114 6.77 -7.78 2.81
C SER A 114 5.50 -6.97 2.68
N TYR A 115 4.80 -7.13 1.58
CA TYR A 115 3.55 -6.42 1.32
C TYR A 115 2.47 -6.74 2.36
N LEU A 116 2.30 -8.02 2.70
CA LEU A 116 1.29 -8.45 3.65
C LEU A 116 1.59 -7.99 5.08
N ILE A 117 2.85 -8.08 5.52
CA ILE A 117 3.22 -7.59 6.86
C ILE A 117 3.10 -6.08 6.96
N ASP A 118 3.45 -5.32 5.91
CA ASP A 118 3.33 -3.87 5.90
C ASP A 118 1.86 -3.44 6.06
N ILE A 119 0.94 -4.05 5.32
CA ILE A 119 -0.51 -3.80 5.50
C ILE A 119 -0.95 -4.16 6.92
N PHE A 120 -0.46 -5.29 7.47
CA PHE A 120 -0.81 -5.72 8.82
C PHE A 120 -0.36 -4.71 9.88
N LEU A 121 0.86 -4.22 9.78
CA LEU A 121 1.41 -3.20 10.68
C LEU A 121 0.66 -1.87 10.56
N ASP A 122 0.28 -1.46 9.36
CA ASP A 122 -0.50 -0.24 9.16
C ASP A 122 -1.89 -0.35 9.78
N ARG A 123 -2.53 -1.52 9.73
CA ARG A 123 -3.81 -1.74 10.40
C ARG A 123 -3.69 -1.74 11.93
N ILE A 124 -2.56 -2.17 12.47
CA ILE A 124 -2.28 -2.02 13.91
C ILE A 124 -2.14 -0.54 14.29
N ARG A 125 -1.37 0.24 13.50
CA ARG A 125 -1.15 1.68 13.73
C ARG A 125 -2.45 2.50 13.69
N ASP A 126 -3.39 2.13 12.85
CA ASP A 126 -4.71 2.77 12.74
C ASP A 126 -5.51 2.69 14.06
N GLY A 127 -5.30 1.69 14.89
CA GLY A 127 -5.90 1.54 16.22
C GLY A 127 -7.40 1.21 16.22
N ARG A 128 -8.14 1.38 15.11
CA ARG A 128 -9.60 1.11 15.05
C ARG A 128 -9.95 -0.32 15.40
N VAL A 129 -9.12 -1.27 14.98
CA VAL A 129 -9.31 -2.69 15.29
C VAL A 129 -9.14 -2.94 16.78
N ALA A 130 -8.10 -2.35 17.40
CA ALA A 130 -7.89 -2.45 18.84
C ALA A 130 -9.07 -1.90 19.64
N ILE A 131 -9.59 -0.72 19.27
CA ILE A 131 -10.78 -0.11 19.88
C ILE A 131 -11.98 -1.05 19.82
N LYS A 132 -12.23 -1.66 18.65
CA LYS A 132 -13.32 -2.61 18.47
C LYS A 132 -13.18 -3.80 19.41
N ILE A 133 -12.01 -4.44 19.41
CA ILE A 133 -11.76 -5.63 20.24
C ILE A 133 -11.86 -5.31 21.74
N ILE A 134 -11.36 -4.15 22.17
CA ILE A 134 -11.48 -3.69 23.57
C ILE A 134 -12.96 -3.60 23.97
N LYS A 135 -13.81 -3.09 23.09
CA LYS A 135 -15.27 -3.03 23.32
C LYS A 135 -15.92 -4.41 23.31
N ASP A 136 -15.61 -5.23 22.30
CA ASP A 136 -16.19 -6.57 22.13
C ASP A 136 -15.84 -7.51 23.29
N LEU A 137 -14.62 -7.43 23.82
CA LEU A 137 -14.17 -8.20 24.99
C LEU A 137 -14.51 -7.52 26.32
N ASN A 138 -15.16 -6.36 26.29
CA ASN A 138 -15.53 -5.60 27.48
C ASN A 138 -14.35 -5.33 28.46
N LEU A 139 -13.15 -5.12 27.91
CA LEU A 139 -11.93 -4.86 28.71
C LEU A 139 -12.01 -3.53 29.48
N VAL A 140 -12.90 -2.65 29.08
CA VAL A 140 -13.29 -1.46 29.81
C VAL A 140 -14.78 -1.57 30.11
N GLU A 141 -15.13 -1.81 31.39
CA GLU A 141 -16.52 -1.96 31.80
C GLU A 141 -17.27 -0.65 31.69
N ARG A 142 -18.33 -0.61 30.89
CA ARG A 142 -19.18 0.57 30.69
C ARG A 142 -19.82 1.06 31.98
N SER A 143 -20.15 0.15 32.90
CA SER A 143 -20.77 0.42 34.21
C SER A 143 -19.93 1.32 35.13
N ASN A 144 -18.62 1.37 34.92
CA ASN A 144 -17.69 2.17 35.73
C ASN A 144 -17.69 3.67 35.36
N PHE A 145 -18.47 4.08 34.33
CA PHE A 145 -18.48 5.45 33.82
C PHE A 145 -19.88 6.07 33.87
N LYS A 146 -19.96 7.31 34.31
CA LYS A 146 -21.23 8.05 34.42
C LYS A 146 -21.82 8.45 33.07
N ASN A 147 -20.96 8.76 32.10
CA ASN A 147 -21.37 9.21 30.77
C ASN A 147 -20.65 8.42 29.66
N GLN A 148 -21.17 8.54 28.44
CA GLN A 148 -20.62 7.85 27.26
C GLN A 148 -19.23 8.37 26.88
N GLN A 149 -19.01 9.66 27.02
CA GLN A 149 -17.75 10.28 26.63
C GLN A 149 -16.57 9.79 27.47
N ASP A 150 -16.76 9.64 28.78
CA ASP A 150 -15.71 9.12 29.68
C ASP A 150 -15.37 7.67 29.36
N TYR A 151 -16.40 6.87 29.04
CA TYR A 151 -16.19 5.50 28.56
C TYR A 151 -15.40 5.45 27.27
N GLU A 152 -15.78 6.23 26.24
CA GLU A 152 -15.06 6.28 24.96
C GLU A 152 -13.60 6.75 25.15
N ASN A 153 -13.39 7.75 25.99
CA ASN A 153 -12.05 8.23 26.32
C ASN A 153 -11.21 7.15 27.01
N ALA A 154 -11.80 6.34 27.88
CA ALA A 154 -11.11 5.25 28.54
C ALA A 154 -10.72 4.13 27.56
N VAL A 155 -11.63 3.79 26.62
CA VAL A 155 -11.34 2.84 25.53
C VAL A 155 -10.22 3.35 24.63
N LEU A 156 -10.26 4.61 24.23
CA LEU A 156 -9.22 5.26 23.41
C LEU A 156 -7.87 5.26 24.14
N LYS A 157 -7.87 5.59 25.43
CA LYS A 157 -6.66 5.56 26.26
C LYS A 157 -6.05 4.17 26.34
N LEU A 158 -6.88 3.14 26.51
CA LEU A 158 -6.43 1.75 26.52
C LEU A 158 -5.85 1.34 25.16
N ALA A 159 -6.54 1.63 24.05
CA ALA A 159 -6.08 1.35 22.71
C ALA A 159 -4.73 2.04 22.41
N SER A 160 -4.58 3.33 22.78
CA SER A 160 -3.35 4.09 22.57
C SER A 160 -2.17 3.63 23.44
N SER A 161 -2.42 2.87 24.50
CA SER A 161 -1.37 2.27 25.32
C SER A 161 -0.74 1.02 24.71
N ILE A 162 -1.38 0.45 23.68
CA ILE A 162 -0.83 -0.65 22.88
C ILE A 162 0.20 -0.05 21.92
N LYS A 163 1.47 -0.38 22.11
CA LYS A 163 2.57 0.20 21.33
C LYS A 163 3.12 -0.81 20.34
N LEU A 164 3.24 -0.38 19.09
CA LEU A 164 3.98 -1.11 18.07
C LEU A 164 5.44 -0.68 18.12
N ILE A 165 6.34 -1.60 18.40
CA ILE A 165 7.78 -1.36 18.54
C ILE A 165 8.48 -1.89 17.28
N PRO A 166 9.22 -1.04 16.57
CA PRO A 166 10.00 -1.47 15.41
C PRO A 166 11.18 -2.37 15.84
N PRO A 167 11.69 -3.18 14.92
CA PRO A 167 12.90 -3.97 15.18
C PRO A 167 14.08 -3.05 15.48
N ILE A 168 14.90 -3.48 16.43
CA ILE A 168 16.20 -2.81 16.70
C ILE A 168 17.12 -3.18 15.54
N GLU A 169 17.65 -2.18 14.84
CA GLU A 169 18.65 -2.38 13.79
C GLU A 169 19.94 -2.93 14.42
N ASP A 170 20.06 -4.24 14.42
CA ASP A 170 21.29 -4.91 14.83
C ASP A 170 22.21 -4.99 13.62
N LYS A 171 23.20 -4.11 13.52
CA LYS A 171 24.13 -3.98 12.38
C LYS A 171 24.86 -5.29 12.02
N ASN A 172 24.78 -6.29 12.87
CA ASN A 172 25.48 -7.58 12.71
C ASN A 172 24.58 -8.77 12.36
N LYS A 173 23.26 -8.60 12.25
CA LYS A 173 22.33 -9.69 11.91
C LYS A 173 21.64 -9.46 10.58
N SER A 174 22.32 -9.84 9.49
CA SER A 174 21.79 -9.82 8.12
C SER A 174 20.73 -10.90 7.81
N LEU A 175 20.24 -11.66 8.79
CA LEU A 175 19.41 -12.86 8.56
C LEU A 175 17.89 -12.65 8.65
N ASN A 176 17.42 -11.54 9.22
CA ASN A 176 15.98 -11.24 9.27
C ASN A 176 15.63 -10.03 8.40
N LYS A 177 15.27 -10.29 7.15
CA LYS A 177 14.84 -9.28 6.16
C LYS A 177 13.69 -8.39 6.66
N PHE A 178 12.85 -8.88 7.59
CA PHE A 178 11.64 -8.20 8.04
C PHE A 178 11.75 -7.60 9.45
N GLY A 179 12.87 -7.84 10.15
CA GLY A 179 13.03 -7.46 11.55
C GLY A 179 12.01 -8.14 12.48
N ASN A 180 12.16 -7.93 13.78
CA ASN A 180 11.21 -8.44 14.78
C ASN A 180 10.34 -7.29 15.28
N TRP A 181 9.25 -7.00 14.59
CA TRP A 181 8.22 -6.10 15.12
C TRP A 181 7.58 -6.72 16.35
N SER A 182 7.27 -5.91 17.36
CA SER A 182 6.58 -6.39 18.55
C SER A 182 5.48 -5.45 19.00
N ILE A 183 4.47 -6.02 19.64
CA ILE A 183 3.39 -5.30 20.32
C ILE A 183 3.73 -5.27 21.80
N GLU A 184 3.83 -4.09 22.39
CA GLU A 184 4.03 -3.90 23.82
C GLU A 184 2.79 -3.31 24.49
N PHE A 185 2.48 -3.86 25.66
CA PHE A 185 1.36 -3.41 26.49
C PHE A 185 1.64 -3.65 27.97
N GLN A 186 1.06 -2.81 28.84
CA GLN A 186 1.11 -3.02 30.28
C GLN A 186 -0.22 -3.59 30.77
N THR A 187 -0.23 -4.85 31.15
CA THR A 187 -1.41 -5.55 31.66
C THR A 187 -1.30 -5.89 33.15
N ARG A 188 -2.43 -6.04 33.79
CA ARG A 188 -2.55 -6.65 35.13
C ARG A 188 -2.93 -8.12 35.05
N ASN A 189 -3.63 -8.51 33.97
CA ASN A 189 -4.13 -9.84 33.76
C ASN A 189 -3.55 -10.39 32.45
N ILE A 190 -2.70 -11.40 32.60
CA ILE A 190 -2.02 -12.07 31.49
C ILE A 190 -3.04 -12.80 30.59
N GLU A 191 -4.06 -13.42 31.19
CA GLU A 191 -5.07 -14.17 30.45
C GLU A 191 -5.95 -13.25 29.58
N GLU A 192 -6.39 -12.10 30.11
CA GLU A 192 -7.13 -11.11 29.35
C GLU A 192 -6.31 -10.57 28.17
N TRP A 193 -5.02 -10.34 28.39
CA TRP A 193 -4.12 -9.89 27.34
C TRP A 193 -3.95 -10.94 26.24
N ASN A 194 -3.75 -12.20 26.61
CA ASN A 194 -3.66 -13.28 25.63
C ASN A 194 -4.96 -13.43 24.81
N ASN A 195 -6.10 -13.35 25.48
CA ASN A 195 -7.41 -13.40 24.79
C ASN A 195 -7.58 -12.20 23.85
N PHE A 196 -7.14 -11.00 24.26
CA PHE A 196 -7.11 -9.84 23.39
C PHE A 196 -6.25 -10.10 22.15
N LEU A 197 -5.01 -10.59 22.29
CA LEU A 197 -4.10 -10.85 21.17
C LEU A 197 -4.64 -11.87 20.18
N ILE A 198 -5.28 -12.94 20.65
CA ILE A 198 -5.89 -13.97 19.80
C ILE A 198 -7.01 -13.35 18.94
N ASN A 199 -7.90 -12.58 19.57
CA ASN A 199 -9.00 -11.93 18.85
C ASN A 199 -8.47 -10.83 17.92
N PHE A 200 -7.43 -10.10 18.34
CA PHE A 200 -6.80 -9.04 17.56
C PHE A 200 -6.15 -9.59 16.28
N ASP A 201 -5.38 -10.68 16.40
CA ASP A 201 -4.78 -11.38 15.26
C ASP A 201 -5.84 -11.83 14.25
N LYS A 202 -6.89 -12.51 14.72
CA LYS A 202 -7.99 -13.01 13.89
C LYS A 202 -8.73 -11.87 13.17
N HIS A 203 -9.06 -10.78 13.88
CA HIS A 203 -9.79 -9.67 13.29
C HIS A 203 -8.94 -8.87 12.30
N LEU A 204 -7.65 -8.65 12.60
CA LEU A 204 -6.73 -7.98 11.68
C LEU A 204 -6.65 -8.74 10.35
N ASN A 205 -6.37 -10.04 10.40
CA ASN A 205 -6.28 -10.87 9.21
C ASN A 205 -7.60 -10.87 8.42
N LYS A 206 -8.75 -10.92 9.09
CA LYS A 206 -10.06 -10.87 8.42
C LYS A 206 -10.32 -9.53 7.73
N ILE A 207 -9.98 -8.41 8.37
CA ILE A 207 -10.15 -7.08 7.78
C ILE A 207 -9.22 -6.92 6.56
N ILE A 208 -7.98 -7.39 6.66
CA ILE A 208 -7.02 -7.34 5.55
C ILE A 208 -7.50 -8.20 4.39
N GLN A 209 -8.00 -9.40 4.66
CA GLN A 209 -8.59 -10.26 3.65
C GLN A 209 -9.71 -9.56 2.88
N LEU A 210 -10.66 -8.95 3.60
CA LEU A 210 -11.78 -8.22 2.98
C LEU A 210 -11.31 -7.02 2.17
N TYR A 211 -10.34 -6.28 2.69
CA TYR A 211 -9.72 -5.14 2.01
C TYR A 211 -9.05 -5.56 0.69
N LEU A 212 -8.23 -6.62 0.71
CA LEU A 212 -7.57 -7.14 -0.48
C LEU A 212 -8.58 -7.69 -1.50
N ARG A 213 -9.59 -8.43 -1.05
CA ARG A 213 -10.69 -8.90 -1.91
C ARG A 213 -11.35 -7.72 -2.63
N GLN A 214 -11.71 -6.68 -1.90
CA GLN A 214 -12.40 -5.53 -2.45
C GLN A 214 -11.54 -4.80 -3.48
N ILE A 215 -10.27 -4.52 -3.18
CA ILE A 215 -9.35 -3.85 -4.11
C ILE A 215 -9.20 -4.65 -5.39
N ILE A 216 -8.87 -5.94 -5.27
CA ILE A 216 -8.61 -6.80 -6.43
C ILE A 216 -9.88 -6.94 -7.28
N THR A 217 -11.03 -7.16 -6.66
CA THR A 217 -12.30 -7.26 -7.38
C THR A 217 -12.63 -5.97 -8.13
N ASN A 218 -12.49 -4.81 -7.47
CA ASN A 218 -12.74 -3.52 -8.11
C ASN A 218 -11.80 -3.27 -9.29
N LEU A 219 -10.52 -3.62 -9.15
CA LEU A 219 -9.55 -3.46 -10.24
C LEU A 219 -9.91 -4.33 -11.45
N ILE A 220 -10.26 -5.60 -11.23
CA ILE A 220 -10.69 -6.50 -12.31
C ILE A 220 -11.96 -5.99 -12.99
N LEU A 221 -12.94 -5.53 -12.22
CA LEU A 221 -14.18 -4.97 -12.77
C LEU A 221 -13.92 -3.71 -13.59
N ASN A 222 -13.09 -2.80 -13.08
CA ASN A 222 -12.74 -1.58 -13.80
C ASN A 222 -12.05 -1.88 -15.13
N GLU A 223 -11.11 -2.84 -15.16
CA GLU A 223 -10.43 -3.22 -16.39
C GLU A 223 -11.39 -3.84 -17.43
N LYS A 224 -12.33 -4.67 -16.98
CA LYS A 224 -13.37 -5.22 -17.85
C LYS A 224 -14.26 -4.12 -18.43
N GLU A 225 -14.63 -3.14 -17.62
CA GLU A 225 -15.48 -2.02 -18.07
C GLU A 225 -14.73 -1.08 -19.03
N LEU A 226 -13.46 -0.81 -18.77
CA LEU A 226 -12.62 -0.04 -19.69
C LEU A 226 -12.45 -0.75 -21.05
N THR A 227 -12.25 -2.06 -21.04
CA THR A 227 -12.20 -2.84 -22.28
C THR A 227 -13.51 -2.73 -23.07
N LYS A 228 -14.65 -2.77 -22.38
CA LYS A 228 -15.96 -2.58 -23.00
C LYS A 228 -16.11 -1.19 -23.64
N PHE A 229 -15.68 -0.12 -22.93
CA PHE A 229 -15.72 1.23 -23.49
C PHE A 229 -14.82 1.36 -24.73
N LYS A 230 -13.62 0.78 -24.71
CA LYS A 230 -12.74 0.76 -25.90
C LYS A 230 -13.41 0.09 -27.11
N VAL A 231 -14.13 -1.02 -26.89
CA VAL A 231 -14.89 -1.69 -27.95
C VAL A 231 -16.02 -0.79 -28.48
N GLU A 232 -16.77 -0.12 -27.59
CA GLU A 232 -17.83 0.83 -27.96
C GLU A 232 -17.27 2.02 -28.76
N ASP A 233 -16.10 2.55 -28.39
CA ASP A 233 -15.42 3.63 -29.12
C ASP A 233 -15.00 3.20 -30.53
N ILE A 234 -14.51 1.95 -30.70
CA ILE A 234 -14.17 1.41 -32.01
C ILE A 234 -15.44 1.26 -32.86
N ASP A 235 -16.56 0.80 -32.27
CA ASP A 235 -17.83 0.71 -32.99
C ASP A 235 -18.33 2.07 -33.49
N GLN A 236 -18.14 3.13 -32.69
CA GLN A 236 -18.43 4.50 -33.14
C GLN A 236 -17.51 4.96 -34.26
N LYS A 237 -16.22 4.64 -34.22
CA LYS A 237 -15.27 4.92 -35.30
C LYS A 237 -15.69 4.22 -36.60
N ILE A 238 -16.04 2.94 -36.51
CA ILE A 238 -16.56 2.17 -37.66
C ILE A 238 -17.80 2.84 -38.26
N LEU A 239 -18.77 3.21 -37.42
CA LEU A 239 -19.99 3.90 -37.87
C LEU A 239 -19.66 5.25 -38.54
N ASN A 240 -18.75 6.01 -37.97
CA ASN A 240 -18.30 7.28 -38.55
C ASN A 240 -17.60 7.07 -39.92
N SER A 241 -16.77 6.05 -40.05
CA SER A 241 -16.11 5.71 -41.33
C SER A 241 -17.12 5.33 -42.41
N PHE A 242 -18.18 4.57 -42.08
CA PHE A 242 -19.29 4.32 -42.98
C PHE A 242 -20.02 5.59 -43.41
N ASN A 243 -20.33 6.49 -42.48
CA ASN A 243 -21.02 7.74 -42.77
C ASN A 243 -20.14 8.68 -43.64
N ASN A 244 -18.86 8.76 -43.36
CA ASN A 244 -17.89 9.54 -44.12
C ASN A 244 -17.81 8.99 -45.57
N TYR A 245 -17.72 7.68 -45.72
CA TYR A 245 -17.70 7.05 -47.03
C TYR A 245 -18.99 7.31 -47.84
N LYS A 246 -20.17 7.21 -47.19
CA LYS A 246 -21.45 7.55 -47.85
C LYS A 246 -21.45 9.01 -48.35
N ASN A 247 -20.94 9.93 -47.57
CA ASN A 247 -20.83 11.34 -47.98
C ASN A 247 -19.84 11.52 -49.14
N GLN A 248 -18.69 10.84 -49.09
CA GLN A 248 -17.70 10.86 -50.19
C GLN A 248 -18.34 10.30 -51.48
N ILE A 249 -19.07 9.19 -51.41
CA ILE A 249 -19.80 8.62 -52.55
C ILE A 249 -20.82 9.61 -53.11
N LYS A 250 -21.63 10.22 -52.24
CA LYS A 250 -22.61 11.24 -52.69
C LYS A 250 -21.93 12.38 -53.44
N ASN A 251 -20.82 12.89 -52.91
CA ASN A 251 -20.06 13.95 -53.58
C ASN A 251 -19.43 13.47 -54.90
N ARG A 252 -18.89 12.24 -54.88
CA ARG A 252 -18.34 11.61 -56.09
C ARG A 252 -19.38 11.46 -57.20
N ILE A 253 -20.56 10.98 -56.89
CA ILE A 253 -21.67 10.82 -57.85
C ILE A 253 -22.12 12.19 -58.41
N ALA A 254 -22.22 13.22 -57.55
CA ALA A 254 -22.55 14.58 -57.99
C ALA A 254 -21.51 15.10 -58.99
N PHE A 255 -20.21 14.99 -58.65
CA PHE A 255 -19.10 15.33 -59.55
C PHE A 255 -19.19 14.56 -60.89
N LEU A 256 -19.36 13.24 -60.82
CA LEU A 256 -19.47 12.39 -62.01
C LEU A 256 -20.66 12.78 -62.92
N LYS A 257 -21.82 13.12 -62.33
CA LYS A 257 -22.97 13.60 -63.08
C LYS A 257 -22.69 14.89 -63.83
N GLU A 258 -22.01 15.86 -63.21
CA GLU A 258 -21.56 17.10 -63.82
C GLU A 258 -20.61 16.80 -64.99
N GLN A 259 -19.62 15.94 -64.80
CA GLN A 259 -18.66 15.55 -65.83
C GLN A 259 -19.34 14.84 -67.02
N ALA A 260 -20.36 14.00 -66.74
CA ALA A 260 -21.14 13.34 -67.76
C ALA A 260 -21.96 14.32 -68.62
N LEU A 261 -22.54 15.38 -67.99
CA LEU A 261 -23.24 16.44 -68.68
C LEU A 261 -22.28 17.23 -69.61
N ILE A 262 -21.11 17.64 -69.11
CA ILE A 262 -20.07 18.32 -69.92
C ILE A 262 -19.70 17.43 -71.13
N ALA A 263 -19.46 16.12 -70.92
CA ALA A 263 -19.10 15.20 -71.98
C ALA A 263 -20.22 15.05 -73.06
N ARG A 264 -21.49 15.11 -72.61
CA ARG A 264 -22.65 15.06 -73.55
C ARG A 264 -22.72 16.34 -74.37
N GLU A 265 -22.59 17.51 -73.77
CA GLU A 265 -22.61 18.80 -74.46
C GLU A 265 -21.47 18.91 -75.48
N LEU A 266 -20.32 18.28 -75.21
CA LEU A 266 -19.16 18.23 -76.13
C LEU A 266 -19.20 17.04 -77.11
N ASP A 267 -20.30 16.23 -77.13
CA ASP A 267 -20.47 15.03 -77.97
C ASP A 267 -19.35 13.98 -77.79
N ILE A 268 -18.82 13.84 -76.56
CA ILE A 268 -17.78 12.86 -76.24
C ILE A 268 -18.44 11.60 -75.67
N ALA A 269 -18.84 10.67 -76.55
CA ALA A 269 -19.51 9.42 -76.12
C ALA A 269 -18.53 8.41 -75.47
N LYS A 270 -17.34 8.26 -76.03
CA LYS A 270 -16.28 7.35 -75.61
C LYS A 270 -14.95 8.05 -75.54
N ASN A 271 -14.00 7.48 -74.85
CA ASN A 271 -12.63 8.01 -74.75
C ASN A 271 -12.01 8.11 -76.16
N LYS A 272 -11.78 9.34 -76.65
CA LYS A 272 -11.13 9.59 -77.93
C LYS A 272 -9.60 9.45 -77.87
N LEU A 273 -9.02 9.26 -76.72
CA LEU A 273 -7.58 9.12 -76.52
C LEU A 273 -7.05 7.73 -76.84
N GLU A 274 -7.89 6.69 -76.84
CA GLU A 274 -7.49 5.32 -77.22
C GLU A 274 -7.20 5.13 -78.74
N GLY A 275 -7.57 6.08 -79.58
CA GLY A 275 -7.34 6.01 -81.04
C GLY A 275 -6.16 6.80 -81.56
N GLN A 276 -5.50 7.63 -80.76
CA GLN A 276 -4.29 8.34 -81.18
C GLN A 276 -3.04 7.59 -80.73
N GLN A 277 -2.69 6.52 -81.45
CA GLN A 277 -1.27 6.10 -81.49
C GLN A 277 -0.50 7.28 -82.09
N PHE A 278 0.12 8.08 -81.24
CA PHE A 278 1.18 8.96 -81.66
C PHE A 278 2.35 8.10 -82.09
N VAL A 279 2.32 7.74 -83.37
CA VAL A 279 3.53 7.24 -84.07
C VAL A 279 4.48 8.42 -84.17
N THR A 280 5.24 8.72 -83.16
CA THR A 280 6.42 9.51 -83.27
C THR A 280 7.62 8.56 -83.28
N SER A 281 8.16 8.37 -84.45
CA SER A 281 9.41 7.69 -84.67
C SER A 281 10.50 8.28 -83.80
N GLY A 282 10.98 7.50 -82.86
CA GLY A 282 12.30 7.57 -82.25
C GLY A 282 12.55 8.73 -81.33
N SER A 283 12.24 8.56 -80.09
CA SER A 283 13.04 8.95 -78.95
C SER A 283 12.23 8.76 -77.64
N SER A 284 12.98 8.53 -76.59
CA SER A 284 12.56 8.13 -75.21
C SER A 284 11.74 9.17 -74.42
N ALA A 285 10.81 9.87 -75.06
CA ALA A 285 9.90 10.85 -74.45
C ALA A 285 8.49 10.31 -74.12
N GLU A 286 8.28 8.99 -74.24
CA GLU A 286 6.95 8.38 -74.26
C GLU A 286 6.33 8.13 -72.87
N ILE A 287 7.07 8.34 -71.81
CA ILE A 287 6.59 7.97 -70.43
C ILE A 287 6.10 9.19 -69.62
N THR A 288 6.35 10.43 -70.09
CA THR A 288 6.02 11.60 -69.29
C THR A 288 4.62 12.20 -69.54
N MET A 289 3.89 11.73 -70.53
CA MET A 289 2.53 12.23 -70.82
C MET A 289 1.41 11.58 -70.01
N TRP A 290 1.66 10.50 -69.28
CA TRP A 290 0.62 9.84 -68.45
C TRP A 290 0.25 10.61 -67.18
N ASN A 291 1.02 11.63 -66.79
CA ASN A 291 0.77 12.47 -65.62
C ASN A 291 0.04 13.79 -65.93
N ALA A 292 -0.32 14.07 -67.19
CA ALA A 292 -1.20 15.18 -67.51
C ALA A 292 -2.62 14.89 -66.97
N LYS A 293 -3.08 15.67 -65.98
CA LYS A 293 -4.45 15.62 -65.44
C LYS A 293 -5.43 16.02 -66.55
N PHE A 294 -5.77 15.05 -67.43
CA PHE A 294 -6.85 15.26 -68.40
C PHE A 294 -8.17 15.50 -67.66
N PRO A 295 -9.00 16.48 -68.12
CA PRO A 295 -10.29 16.72 -67.54
C PRO A 295 -11.14 15.43 -67.57
N TYR A 296 -11.86 15.15 -66.48
CA TYR A 296 -12.51 13.87 -66.29
C TYR A 296 -13.59 13.57 -67.38
N TYR A 297 -14.26 14.59 -67.91
CA TYR A 297 -15.25 14.47 -68.99
C TYR A 297 -14.66 13.89 -70.29
N MET A 298 -13.37 13.94 -70.52
CA MET A 298 -12.74 13.35 -71.71
C MET A 298 -12.80 11.81 -71.71
N ARG A 299 -13.15 11.17 -70.62
CA ARG A 299 -13.42 9.71 -70.58
C ARG A 299 -14.66 9.32 -71.36
N GLY A 300 -15.55 10.27 -71.68
CA GLY A 300 -16.81 10.06 -72.36
C GLY A 300 -17.95 9.71 -71.43
N TYR A 301 -19.15 10.21 -71.79
CA TYR A 301 -20.33 10.06 -70.90
C TYR A 301 -20.72 8.60 -70.66
N LEU A 302 -20.57 7.69 -71.62
CA LEU A 302 -20.91 6.28 -71.45
C LEU A 302 -20.11 5.59 -70.37
N MET A 303 -18.79 5.89 -70.21
CA MET A 303 -17.98 5.33 -69.16
C MET A 303 -18.30 5.93 -67.81
N ILE A 304 -18.52 7.27 -67.77
CA ILE A 304 -18.82 8.00 -66.55
C ILE A 304 -20.16 7.53 -65.97
N GLU A 305 -21.19 7.34 -66.80
CA GLU A 305 -22.50 6.86 -66.37
C GLU A 305 -22.45 5.39 -65.88
N LYS A 306 -21.60 4.58 -66.50
CA LYS A 306 -21.40 3.21 -66.03
C LYS A 306 -20.67 3.20 -64.68
N GLU A 307 -19.72 4.13 -64.44
CA GLU A 307 -19.08 4.30 -63.13
C GLU A 307 -20.13 4.70 -62.05
N ILE A 308 -21.03 5.65 -62.37
CA ILE A 308 -22.12 6.06 -61.52
C ILE A 308 -23.02 4.85 -61.16
N ASP A 309 -23.44 4.09 -62.17
CA ASP A 309 -24.28 2.90 -62.01
C ASP A 309 -23.62 1.84 -61.10
N LEU A 310 -22.33 1.57 -61.29
CA LEU A 310 -21.57 0.64 -60.47
C LEU A 310 -21.44 1.11 -59.02
N ILE A 311 -21.22 2.41 -58.79
CA ILE A 311 -21.13 2.98 -57.44
C ILE A 311 -22.51 2.93 -56.76
N GLN A 312 -23.60 3.29 -57.43
CA GLN A 312 -24.93 3.32 -56.87
C GLN A 312 -25.47 1.91 -56.55
N ASN A 313 -25.07 0.91 -57.31
CA ASN A 313 -25.52 -0.47 -57.17
C ASN A 313 -24.58 -1.35 -56.34
N ARG A 314 -23.60 -0.74 -55.62
CA ARG A 314 -22.75 -1.50 -54.69
C ARG A 314 -23.58 -2.07 -53.57
N LYS A 315 -23.55 -3.38 -53.43
CA LYS A 315 -24.23 -4.11 -52.35
C LYS A 315 -23.37 -4.15 -51.08
N ASP A 316 -22.09 -4.29 -51.27
CA ASP A 316 -21.12 -4.34 -50.21
C ASP A 316 -20.16 -3.15 -50.33
N ILE A 317 -20.11 -2.30 -49.32
CA ILE A 317 -19.28 -1.08 -49.31
C ILE A 317 -18.08 -1.20 -48.38
N GLU A 318 -18.06 -2.19 -47.51
CA GLU A 318 -17.01 -2.39 -46.50
C GLU A 318 -15.59 -2.50 -47.10
N PRO A 319 -15.37 -3.28 -48.20
CA PRO A 319 -14.06 -3.41 -48.82
C PRO A 319 -13.48 -2.11 -49.41
N PHE A 320 -14.31 -1.06 -49.52
CA PHE A 320 -13.91 0.23 -50.07
C PHE A 320 -13.59 1.27 -48.98
N ILE A 321 -13.65 0.88 -47.72
CA ILE A 321 -13.36 1.73 -46.57
C ILE A 321 -12.09 1.16 -45.90
N VAL A 322 -10.94 1.76 -46.22
CA VAL A 322 -9.61 1.24 -45.86
C VAL A 322 -9.44 1.02 -44.33
N GLU A 323 -10.08 1.85 -43.51
CA GLU A 323 -9.92 1.81 -42.05
C GLU A 323 -10.73 0.70 -41.37
N ILE A 324 -11.76 0.13 -42.04
CA ILE A 324 -12.67 -0.82 -41.37
C ILE A 324 -11.98 -2.14 -41.02
N GLU A 325 -11.12 -2.64 -41.88
CA GLU A 325 -10.39 -3.88 -41.63
C GLU A 325 -9.53 -3.76 -40.38
N THR A 326 -8.75 -2.69 -40.28
CA THR A 326 -7.89 -2.43 -39.11
C THR A 326 -8.71 -2.23 -37.83
N LEU A 327 -9.82 -1.49 -37.90
CA LEU A 327 -10.72 -1.29 -36.75
C LEU A 327 -11.37 -2.59 -36.29
N ASN A 328 -11.78 -3.46 -37.23
CA ASN A 328 -12.32 -4.77 -36.90
C ASN A 328 -11.28 -5.70 -36.30
N GLU A 329 -10.03 -5.67 -36.76
CA GLU A 329 -8.91 -6.40 -36.16
C GLU A 329 -8.68 -5.93 -34.72
N GLU A 330 -8.55 -4.62 -34.48
CA GLU A 330 -8.38 -4.04 -33.16
C GLU A 330 -9.53 -4.43 -32.21
N LYS A 331 -10.78 -4.35 -32.68
CA LYS A 331 -11.96 -4.78 -31.92
C LYS A 331 -11.89 -6.26 -31.56
N ASN A 332 -11.53 -7.11 -32.50
CA ASN A 332 -11.43 -8.55 -32.30
C ASN A 332 -10.30 -8.91 -31.32
N GLU A 333 -9.17 -8.19 -31.34
CA GLU A 333 -8.10 -8.35 -30.37
C GLU A 333 -8.58 -8.05 -28.94
N LEU A 334 -9.32 -6.94 -28.76
CA LEU A 334 -9.87 -6.57 -27.44
C LEU A 334 -10.92 -7.60 -26.93
N ILE A 335 -11.84 -8.04 -27.80
CA ILE A 335 -12.89 -9.01 -27.42
C ILE A 335 -12.30 -10.39 -27.08
N ASN A 336 -11.23 -10.79 -27.79
CA ASN A 336 -10.60 -12.08 -27.61
C ASN A 336 -9.46 -12.06 -26.57
N ASP A 337 -9.11 -10.91 -25.99
CA ASP A 337 -8.11 -10.84 -24.93
C ASP A 337 -8.64 -11.49 -23.63
N LYS A 338 -8.06 -12.63 -23.27
CA LYS A 338 -8.40 -13.40 -22.06
C LYS A 338 -7.47 -13.14 -20.88
N LYS A 339 -6.62 -12.11 -20.95
CA LYS A 339 -5.64 -11.85 -19.90
C LYS A 339 -6.32 -11.53 -18.57
N ILE A 340 -7.32 -10.64 -18.57
CA ILE A 340 -8.07 -10.27 -17.35
C ILE A 340 -8.86 -11.45 -16.79
N ASP A 341 -9.52 -12.24 -17.65
CA ASP A 341 -10.26 -13.43 -17.20
C ASP A 341 -9.31 -14.49 -16.57
N ARG A 342 -8.10 -14.61 -17.10
CA ARG A 342 -7.08 -15.50 -16.52
C ARG A 342 -6.57 -14.97 -15.17
N LEU A 343 -6.31 -13.67 -15.08
CA LEU A 343 -5.91 -13.02 -13.83
C LEU A 343 -6.98 -13.21 -12.75
N GLU A 344 -8.24 -12.97 -13.09
CA GLU A 344 -9.39 -13.20 -12.22
C GLU A 344 -9.44 -14.64 -11.73
N LYS A 345 -9.34 -15.60 -12.64
CA LYS A 345 -9.35 -17.02 -12.29
C LYS A 345 -8.19 -17.40 -11.35
N LEU A 346 -7.01 -16.86 -11.58
CA LEU A 346 -5.83 -17.13 -10.75
C LEU A 346 -5.97 -16.53 -9.36
N VAL A 347 -6.47 -15.30 -9.25
CA VAL A 347 -6.64 -14.65 -7.95
C VAL A 347 -7.70 -15.36 -7.10
N TYR A 348 -8.78 -15.84 -7.71
CA TYR A 348 -9.80 -16.62 -6.99
C TYR A 348 -9.29 -17.96 -6.46
N GLN A 349 -8.12 -18.43 -6.90
CA GLN A 349 -7.44 -19.61 -6.37
C GLN A 349 -6.47 -19.29 -5.22
N THR A 350 -6.21 -18.01 -4.94
CA THR A 350 -5.32 -17.60 -3.85
C THR A 350 -5.99 -17.69 -2.48
N PRO A 351 -5.23 -17.77 -1.39
CA PRO A 351 -5.75 -17.76 -0.03
C PRO A 351 -6.65 -16.57 0.29
N ILE A 352 -6.46 -15.44 -0.39
CA ILE A 352 -7.33 -14.27 -0.22
C ILE A 352 -8.80 -14.61 -0.48
N PHE A 353 -9.09 -15.49 -1.45
CA PHE A 353 -10.46 -15.84 -1.85
C PHE A 353 -10.89 -17.22 -1.39
N THR A 354 -9.98 -18.17 -1.18
CA THR A 354 -10.31 -19.58 -0.91
C THR A 354 -10.28 -19.94 0.56
N GLU A 355 -9.43 -19.28 1.38
CA GLU A 355 -9.26 -19.66 2.77
C GLU A 355 -10.17 -18.85 3.70
N ASP A 356 -10.86 -19.55 4.62
CA ASP A 356 -11.64 -18.92 5.69
C ASP A 356 -10.72 -18.26 6.72
N GLU A 357 -9.54 -18.83 6.95
CA GLU A 357 -8.49 -18.34 7.86
C GLU A 357 -7.29 -17.81 7.06
N PHE A 358 -7.51 -16.73 6.33
CA PHE A 358 -6.45 -16.01 5.64
C PHE A 358 -5.46 -15.40 6.66
N LEU A 359 -4.17 -15.48 6.34
CA LEU A 359 -3.09 -14.87 7.12
C LEU A 359 -2.31 -13.85 6.27
N ALA A 360 -2.24 -12.60 6.76
CA ALA A 360 -1.31 -11.59 6.27
C ALA A 360 -0.01 -11.58 7.10
N ALA A 361 -0.17 -11.75 8.42
CA ALA A 361 0.91 -11.93 9.40
C ALA A 361 0.33 -12.65 10.61
N LYS A 362 1.18 -13.02 11.56
CA LYS A 362 0.79 -13.72 12.79
C LYS A 362 1.34 -13.02 14.02
N ILE A 363 0.49 -12.75 14.98
CA ILE A 363 0.91 -12.35 16.34
C ILE A 363 1.27 -13.61 17.12
N ASP A 364 2.54 -13.74 17.51
CA ASP A 364 3.05 -14.90 18.23
C ASP A 364 2.75 -14.80 19.73
N TYR A 365 1.46 -14.86 20.08
CA TYR A 365 0.98 -14.70 21.46
C TYR A 365 1.49 -15.80 22.40
N ILE A 366 1.89 -16.96 21.87
CA ILE A 366 2.42 -18.08 22.67
C ILE A 366 3.81 -17.73 23.24
N SER A 367 4.63 -17.01 22.48
CA SER A 367 5.98 -16.59 22.90
C SER A 367 6.01 -15.19 23.48
N THR A 368 4.89 -14.71 24.05
CA THR A 368 4.84 -13.40 24.71
C THR A 368 5.78 -13.37 25.92
N ASN A 369 6.66 -12.37 25.94
CA ASN A 369 7.55 -12.15 27.06
C ASN A 369 6.89 -11.23 28.09
N TYR A 370 6.78 -11.69 29.34
CA TYR A 370 6.21 -10.95 30.45
C TYR A 370 7.29 -10.52 31.42
N SER A 371 7.51 -9.23 31.60
CA SER A 371 8.39 -8.69 32.62
C SER A 371 7.58 -7.96 33.69
N SER A 372 7.79 -8.33 34.96
CA SER A 372 7.14 -7.67 36.09
C SER A 372 7.80 -6.33 36.39
N ASN A 373 6.98 -5.32 36.76
CA ASN A 373 7.49 -4.05 37.29
C ASN A 373 7.96 -4.14 38.74
N LYS A 374 7.70 -5.26 39.44
CA LYS A 374 8.16 -5.44 40.82
C LYS A 374 9.64 -5.85 40.83
N LEU A 375 10.37 -5.19 41.67
CA LEU A 375 11.73 -5.64 42.02
C LEU A 375 11.66 -6.99 42.72
N SER A 376 12.59 -7.88 42.41
CA SER A 376 12.67 -9.16 43.15
C SER A 376 12.86 -8.89 44.63
N ASN A 377 12.29 -9.72 45.48
CA ASN A 377 12.37 -9.53 46.95
C ASN A 377 13.83 -9.43 47.44
N HIS A 378 14.76 -10.17 46.83
CA HIS A 378 16.18 -10.11 47.20
C HIS A 378 16.83 -8.75 46.89
N ILE A 379 16.57 -8.21 45.69
CA ILE A 379 17.07 -6.89 45.28
C ILE A 379 16.45 -5.80 46.16
N LEU A 380 15.16 -5.90 46.46
CA LEU A 380 14.45 -4.95 47.32
C LEU A 380 15.04 -4.92 48.72
N ILE A 381 15.28 -6.09 49.36
CA ILE A 381 15.86 -6.19 50.69
C ILE A 381 17.26 -5.59 50.68
N LEU A 382 18.09 -5.90 49.69
CA LEU A 382 19.45 -5.38 49.61
C LEU A 382 19.45 -3.85 49.44
N LEU A 383 18.63 -3.31 48.53
CA LEU A 383 18.52 -1.87 48.29
C LEU A 383 17.95 -1.13 49.49
N SER A 384 16.91 -1.67 50.14
CA SER A 384 16.28 -1.07 51.33
C SER A 384 17.23 -1.08 52.53
N THR A 385 18.04 -2.12 52.70
CA THR A 385 19.07 -2.21 53.74
C THR A 385 20.15 -1.15 53.53
N PHE A 386 20.61 -0.98 52.28
CA PHE A 386 21.60 0.03 51.92
C PHE A 386 21.07 1.46 52.18
N ILE A 387 19.87 1.75 51.74
CA ILE A 387 19.22 3.05 51.98
C ILE A 387 19.01 3.28 53.50
N GLY A 388 18.55 2.26 54.22
CA GLY A 388 18.34 2.32 55.67
C GLY A 388 19.61 2.58 56.46
N LEU A 389 20.73 1.94 56.07
CA LEU A 389 22.04 2.23 56.64
C LEU A 389 22.45 3.69 56.47
N ILE A 390 22.29 4.25 55.27
CA ILE A 390 22.59 5.66 55.00
C ILE A 390 21.76 6.57 55.91
N PHE A 391 20.45 6.37 55.98
CA PHE A 391 19.56 7.15 56.85
C PHE A 391 19.90 6.98 58.31
N GLY A 392 20.26 5.78 58.76
CA GLY A 392 20.68 5.51 60.13
C GLY A 392 21.96 6.25 60.50
N ILE A 393 22.96 6.27 59.61
CA ILE A 393 24.23 7.01 59.81
C ILE A 393 23.95 8.52 59.82
N ILE A 394 23.19 9.07 58.89
CA ILE A 394 22.82 10.47 58.83
C ILE A 394 22.13 10.91 60.14
N TYR A 395 21.16 10.09 60.60
CA TYR A 395 20.45 10.38 61.86
C TYR A 395 21.37 10.45 63.07
N VAL A 396 22.27 9.47 63.21
CA VAL A 396 23.23 9.45 64.33
C VAL A 396 24.19 10.64 64.28
N LEU A 397 24.63 11.08 63.13
CA LEU A 397 25.47 12.24 62.93
C LEU A 397 24.72 13.55 63.24
N ALA A 398 23.50 13.67 62.74
CA ALA A 398 22.60 14.83 62.96
C ALA A 398 22.27 14.98 64.49
N GLU A 399 21.87 13.87 65.15
CA GLU A 399 21.61 13.87 66.59
C GLU A 399 22.85 14.34 67.36
N GLY A 400 24.01 13.98 66.84
CA GLY A 400 25.29 14.41 67.51
C GLY A 400 25.64 15.87 67.31
N LEU A 401 25.15 16.50 66.25
CA LEU A 401 25.33 17.95 66.05
C LEU A 401 24.32 18.75 66.88
N LEU A 402 23.13 18.24 67.07
CA LEU A 402 22.03 18.90 67.79
C LEU A 402 22.14 18.77 69.35
N ARG A 403 22.84 17.73 69.82
CA ARG A 403 23.10 17.57 71.27
C ARG A 403 24.58 17.89 71.60
N PRO A 404 24.99 19.18 71.78
CA PRO A 404 26.28 19.50 72.21
C PRO A 404 26.50 18.98 73.65
N ASN A 405 27.61 18.27 73.86
CA ASN A 405 28.13 17.62 75.07
C ASN A 405 27.56 18.16 76.40
N ARG A 406 26.62 17.38 77.00
CA ARG A 406 26.44 17.43 78.50
C ARG A 406 27.33 16.39 79.15
N LEU A 407 28.62 16.34 78.82
CA LEU A 407 29.59 15.50 79.49
C LEU A 407 30.89 16.23 79.65
N THR A 408 30.87 17.27 80.53
CA THR A 408 32.05 17.70 81.30
C THR A 408 31.57 18.25 82.62
N ASN A 409 31.28 17.32 83.55
CA ASN A 409 31.39 17.57 84.98
C ASN A 409 31.14 16.29 85.74
N LYS A 410 32.14 15.45 85.92
CA LYS A 410 32.49 14.76 87.13
C LYS A 410 33.90 14.23 87.04
#